data_59454c2c57ffe4b6d07e2a1e7ab584d0
#
_entry.id   59454c2c57ffe4b6d07e2a1e7ab584d0
#
_cell.length_a   1.000
_cell.length_b   1.000
_cell.length_c   1.000
_cell.angle_alpha   90.00
_cell.angle_beta   90.00
_cell.angle_gamma   90.00
#
_symmetry.space_group_name_H-M   'P 1'
#
loop_
_entity.id
_entity.type
_entity.pdbx_description
1 polymer ?
#
loop_
_entity_poly.entity_id
_entity_poly.type
_entity_poly.pdbx_seq_one_letter_code
_entity_poly.pdbx_strand_id
1 'polypeptide(L)'
;FRSYPDGVHGRDEAIAHRLNTAGIRRKITHDQVRVVRVVLSGTHEDMMNIQEKGELDEWCSDSIQWLQATFGKDNVVAAHLHMDEKTPHIHAAVVPIVTGERRKAKKEQTDGKRKYRKKTNSVRLCADDLFNRQTLVAYHDNYARVMAKYGLQRGVRGSEARHTTTMQYYRDLKKKNEVLETETRLLQEKKTEAQEELRQVKAEIRTDKLKCAATDTATALASSVGSLFGSGRMKSLERRNEDLQDRILELEDEARSEEH
;
A
#
# COMPACT_ATOMS: atom_id res chain seq x y z
N PHE A 1 -14.91 -19.39 -10.28
CA PHE A 1 -16.28 -18.90 -10.10
C PHE A 1 -17.13 -18.83 -11.40
N ARG A 2 -16.62 -19.19 -12.54
CA ARG A 2 -17.41 -19.30 -13.76
C ARG A 2 -17.19 -20.66 -14.38
N SER A 3 -18.28 -21.42 -14.63
CA SER A 3 -18.22 -22.57 -15.51
C SER A 3 -17.92 -22.07 -16.91
N TYR A 4 -16.92 -22.62 -17.57
CA TYR A 4 -16.64 -22.38 -18.96
C TYR A 4 -17.82 -22.90 -19.83
N PRO A 5 -18.03 -22.36 -21.03
CA PRO A 5 -18.95 -22.95 -22.00
C PRO A 5 -18.62 -24.42 -22.28
N ASP A 6 -19.60 -25.20 -22.72
CA ASP A 6 -19.39 -26.60 -23.05
C ASP A 6 -18.23 -26.76 -24.06
N GLY A 7 -17.34 -27.70 -23.76
CA GLY A 7 -16.13 -27.97 -24.57
C GLY A 7 -14.98 -26.98 -24.37
N VAL A 8 -15.05 -26.07 -23.39
CA VAL A 8 -13.98 -25.14 -23.03
C VAL A 8 -13.38 -25.55 -21.68
N HIS A 9 -12.10 -25.91 -21.67
CA HIS A 9 -11.45 -26.46 -20.48
C HIS A 9 -10.43 -25.52 -19.81
N GLY A 10 -10.19 -24.32 -20.40
CA GLY A 10 -9.20 -23.40 -19.87
C GLY A 10 -9.40 -21.95 -20.31
N ARG A 11 -8.64 -21.07 -19.70
CA ARG A 11 -8.69 -19.62 -19.94
C ARG A 11 -8.39 -19.26 -21.40
N ASP A 12 -7.39 -19.89 -22.00
CA ASP A 12 -6.97 -19.57 -23.37
C ASP A 12 -8.01 -20.03 -24.39
N GLU A 13 -8.63 -21.19 -24.14
CA GLU A 13 -9.76 -21.68 -24.93
C GLU A 13 -11.00 -20.77 -24.77
N ALA A 14 -11.25 -20.25 -23.56
CA ALA A 14 -12.35 -19.31 -23.32
C ALA A 14 -12.13 -17.98 -24.06
N ILE A 15 -10.90 -17.48 -24.12
CA ILE A 15 -10.54 -16.29 -24.92
C ILE A 15 -10.78 -16.56 -26.40
N ALA A 16 -10.26 -17.70 -26.91
CA ALA A 16 -10.45 -18.08 -28.31
C ALA A 16 -11.94 -18.27 -28.66
N HIS A 17 -12.70 -18.96 -27.81
CA HIS A 17 -14.14 -19.14 -27.97
C HIS A 17 -14.87 -17.79 -28.06
N ARG A 18 -14.56 -16.85 -27.13
CA ARG A 18 -15.19 -15.52 -27.15
C ARG A 18 -14.86 -14.73 -28.42
N LEU A 19 -13.59 -14.75 -28.85
CA LEU A 19 -13.19 -14.09 -30.10
C LEU A 19 -13.91 -14.65 -31.33
N ASN A 20 -14.09 -15.97 -31.40
CA ASN A 20 -14.75 -16.65 -32.51
C ASN A 20 -16.27 -16.44 -32.52
N THR A 21 -16.91 -16.39 -31.34
CA THR A 21 -18.37 -16.23 -31.22
C THR A 21 -18.85 -14.77 -31.21
N ALA A 22 -17.93 -13.81 -31.12
CA ALA A 22 -18.26 -12.39 -30.99
C ALA A 22 -18.86 -11.75 -32.28
N GLY A 23 -18.80 -12.41 -33.40
CA GLY A 23 -19.26 -11.84 -34.68
C GLY A 23 -18.35 -10.75 -35.25
N ILE A 24 -17.04 -10.77 -34.92
CA ILE A 24 -16.05 -9.86 -35.45
C ILE A 24 -15.82 -10.17 -36.93
N ARG A 25 -16.20 -9.21 -37.82
CA ARG A 25 -16.04 -9.38 -39.27
C ARG A 25 -14.62 -9.06 -39.78
N ARG A 26 -13.88 -8.24 -39.06
CA ARG A 26 -12.55 -7.83 -39.46
C ARG A 26 -11.52 -8.84 -38.95
N LYS A 27 -10.52 -9.16 -39.78
CA LYS A 27 -9.37 -9.97 -39.36
C LYS A 27 -8.66 -9.32 -38.15
N ILE A 28 -8.47 -10.10 -37.13
CA ILE A 28 -7.69 -9.70 -35.94
C ILE A 28 -6.20 -9.78 -36.33
N THR A 29 -5.48 -8.67 -36.15
CA THR A 29 -4.05 -8.59 -36.43
C THR A 29 -3.24 -9.02 -35.20
N HIS A 30 -1.95 -9.32 -35.37
CA HIS A 30 -1.10 -9.83 -34.29
C HIS A 30 -0.83 -8.81 -33.19
N ASP A 31 -0.87 -7.52 -33.53
CA ASP A 31 -0.65 -6.36 -32.67
C ASP A 31 -1.88 -5.95 -31.83
N GLN A 32 -3.05 -6.52 -32.13
CA GLN A 32 -4.26 -6.21 -31.37
C GLN A 32 -4.28 -6.89 -30.00
N VAL A 33 -4.64 -6.13 -28.97
CA VAL A 33 -4.87 -6.66 -27.62
C VAL A 33 -6.09 -7.58 -27.64
N ARG A 34 -5.88 -8.87 -27.38
CA ARG A 34 -6.95 -9.89 -27.41
C ARG A 34 -7.60 -10.08 -26.04
N VAL A 35 -6.85 -9.83 -24.99
CA VAL A 35 -7.32 -9.96 -23.61
C VAL A 35 -6.62 -8.92 -22.74
N VAL A 36 -7.34 -8.39 -21.76
CA VAL A 36 -6.81 -7.52 -20.71
C VAL A 36 -6.97 -8.26 -19.40
N ARG A 37 -5.89 -8.32 -18.61
CA ARG A 37 -5.93 -8.84 -17.25
C ARG A 37 -6.33 -7.71 -16.31
N VAL A 38 -7.38 -7.92 -15.55
CA VAL A 38 -7.85 -7.01 -14.50
C VAL A 38 -7.58 -7.69 -13.17
N VAL A 39 -6.95 -6.95 -12.25
CA VAL A 39 -6.72 -7.41 -10.87
C VAL A 39 -7.59 -6.58 -9.94
N LEU A 40 -8.36 -7.25 -9.10
CA LEU A 40 -9.21 -6.61 -8.07
C LEU A 40 -8.72 -7.05 -6.70
N SER A 41 -8.46 -6.07 -5.82
CA SER A 41 -8.05 -6.27 -4.44
C SER A 41 -8.22 -4.98 -3.64
N GLY A 42 -7.98 -5.03 -2.35
CA GLY A 42 -7.79 -3.91 -1.45
C GLY A 42 -6.39 -3.87 -0.87
N THR A 43 -6.17 -3.09 0.19
CA THR A 43 -4.95 -3.19 0.99
C THR A 43 -4.89 -4.55 1.67
N HIS A 44 -3.72 -4.98 2.10
CA HIS A 44 -3.58 -6.25 2.82
C HIS A 44 -4.50 -6.30 4.04
N GLU A 45 -4.51 -5.25 4.82
CA GLU A 45 -5.31 -5.12 6.04
C GLU A 45 -6.81 -5.20 5.75
N ASP A 46 -7.30 -4.44 4.75
CA ASP A 46 -8.71 -4.48 4.37
C ASP A 46 -9.15 -5.87 3.91
N MET A 47 -8.32 -6.55 3.09
CA MET A 47 -8.64 -7.88 2.59
C MET A 47 -8.62 -8.94 3.68
N MET A 48 -7.70 -8.83 4.65
CA MET A 48 -7.68 -9.72 5.82
C MET A 48 -8.91 -9.49 6.70
N ASN A 49 -9.33 -8.25 6.92
CA ASN A 49 -10.57 -7.93 7.64
C ASN A 49 -11.82 -8.53 6.98
N ILE A 50 -11.90 -8.48 5.64
CA ILE A 50 -13.01 -9.09 4.87
C ILE A 50 -12.99 -10.61 5.07
N GLN A 51 -11.81 -11.23 5.04
CA GLN A 51 -11.66 -12.67 5.23
C GLN A 51 -12.03 -13.10 6.67
N GLU A 52 -11.59 -12.37 7.69
CA GLU A 52 -11.89 -12.65 9.10
C GLU A 52 -13.37 -12.52 9.42
N LYS A 53 -14.07 -11.58 8.76
CA LYS A 53 -15.53 -11.44 8.88
C LYS A 53 -16.32 -12.51 8.13
N GLY A 54 -15.65 -13.34 7.32
CA GLY A 54 -16.30 -14.36 6.49
C GLY A 54 -17.03 -13.79 5.26
N GLU A 55 -16.72 -12.55 4.85
CA GLU A 55 -17.38 -11.82 3.74
C GLU A 55 -16.66 -12.02 2.39
N LEU A 56 -15.60 -12.84 2.34
CA LEU A 56 -14.75 -12.99 1.15
C LEU A 56 -15.53 -13.54 -0.06
N ASP A 57 -16.42 -14.50 0.14
CA ASP A 57 -17.22 -15.08 -0.95
C ASP A 57 -18.23 -14.07 -1.52
N GLU A 58 -18.83 -13.24 -0.65
CA GLU A 58 -19.72 -12.16 -1.08
C GLU A 58 -18.95 -11.09 -1.86
N TRP A 59 -17.79 -10.67 -1.36
CA TRP A 59 -16.90 -9.75 -2.06
C TRP A 59 -16.50 -10.29 -3.44
N CYS A 60 -16.17 -11.58 -3.54
CA CYS A 60 -15.87 -12.23 -4.83
C CYS A 60 -17.05 -12.17 -5.78
N SER A 61 -18.25 -12.51 -5.29
CA SER A 61 -19.48 -12.50 -6.08
C SER A 61 -19.79 -11.10 -6.64
N ASP A 62 -19.74 -10.09 -5.77
CA ASP A 62 -19.97 -8.71 -6.16
C ASP A 62 -18.90 -8.15 -7.10
N SER A 63 -17.64 -8.53 -6.89
CA SER A 63 -16.55 -8.17 -7.78
C SER A 63 -16.74 -8.73 -9.19
N ILE A 64 -17.19 -9.98 -9.30
CA ILE A 64 -17.52 -10.61 -10.59
C ILE A 64 -18.74 -9.93 -11.23
N GLN A 65 -19.76 -9.62 -10.45
CA GLN A 65 -20.92 -8.91 -10.93
C GLN A 65 -20.55 -7.51 -11.44
N TRP A 66 -19.69 -6.80 -10.72
CA TRP A 66 -19.17 -5.51 -11.16
C TRP A 66 -18.38 -5.62 -12.47
N LEU A 67 -17.51 -6.61 -12.62
CA LEU A 67 -16.79 -6.87 -13.87
C LEU A 67 -17.74 -7.10 -15.04
N GLN A 68 -18.76 -7.93 -14.84
CA GLN A 68 -19.75 -8.26 -15.87
C GLN A 68 -20.60 -7.05 -16.25
N ALA A 69 -21.00 -6.23 -15.28
CA ALA A 69 -21.74 -4.99 -15.53
C ALA A 69 -20.88 -3.95 -16.26
N THR A 70 -19.57 -3.89 -15.94
CA THR A 70 -18.66 -2.90 -16.51
C THR A 70 -18.21 -3.26 -17.94
N PHE A 71 -17.84 -4.52 -18.17
CA PHE A 71 -17.21 -4.96 -19.42
C PHE A 71 -18.14 -5.80 -20.31
N GLY A 72 -19.28 -6.17 -19.79
CA GLY A 72 -20.22 -7.11 -20.43
C GLY A 72 -19.98 -8.55 -20.00
N LYS A 73 -21.07 -9.26 -19.69
CA LYS A 73 -21.04 -10.63 -19.16
C LYS A 73 -20.20 -11.60 -20.01
N ASP A 74 -20.35 -11.51 -21.35
CA ASP A 74 -19.65 -12.41 -22.27
C ASP A 74 -18.17 -12.07 -22.44
N ASN A 75 -17.79 -10.82 -22.17
CA ASN A 75 -16.41 -10.35 -22.32
C ASN A 75 -15.53 -10.75 -21.13
N VAL A 76 -16.12 -11.01 -19.95
CA VAL A 76 -15.41 -11.55 -18.78
C VAL A 76 -15.34 -13.06 -18.91
N VAL A 77 -14.27 -13.57 -19.48
CA VAL A 77 -14.13 -14.99 -19.85
C VAL A 77 -13.60 -15.88 -18.74
N ALA A 78 -12.87 -15.31 -17.78
CA ALA A 78 -12.36 -16.04 -16.61
C ALA A 78 -12.20 -15.08 -15.43
N ALA A 79 -12.39 -15.61 -14.22
CA ALA A 79 -12.07 -14.93 -12.96
C ALA A 79 -11.63 -15.98 -11.93
N HIS A 80 -10.46 -15.76 -11.32
CA HIS A 80 -9.86 -16.66 -10.34
C HIS A 80 -9.51 -15.88 -9.09
N LEU A 81 -9.92 -16.39 -7.93
CA LEU A 81 -9.48 -15.91 -6.64
C LEU A 81 -8.14 -16.58 -6.31
N HIS A 82 -7.15 -15.78 -5.99
CA HIS A 82 -5.84 -16.19 -5.53
C HIS A 82 -5.77 -15.99 -4.01
N MET A 83 -5.43 -17.08 -3.31
CA MET A 83 -5.28 -17.14 -1.85
C MET A 83 -3.87 -17.63 -1.45
N ASP A 84 -3.02 -17.92 -2.42
CA ASP A 84 -1.65 -18.40 -2.27
C ASP A 84 -0.63 -17.30 -2.01
N GLU A 85 -1.03 -16.05 -2.22
CA GLU A 85 -0.26 -14.87 -1.87
C GLU A 85 -0.76 -14.23 -0.55
N LYS A 86 0.02 -13.30 0.01
CA LYS A 86 -0.30 -12.68 1.31
C LYS A 86 -1.66 -11.96 1.34
N THR A 87 -2.13 -11.46 0.19
CA THR A 87 -3.37 -10.68 0.10
C THR A 87 -4.32 -11.35 -0.87
N PRO A 88 -5.54 -11.69 -0.48
CA PRO A 88 -6.55 -12.22 -1.39
C PRO A 88 -6.82 -11.27 -2.55
N HIS A 89 -6.83 -11.77 -3.77
CA HIS A 89 -7.10 -10.96 -4.96
C HIS A 89 -7.70 -11.78 -6.09
N ILE A 90 -8.45 -11.11 -6.96
CA ILE A 90 -9.08 -11.72 -8.13
C ILE A 90 -8.30 -11.35 -9.38
N HIS A 91 -7.87 -12.33 -10.15
CA HIS A 91 -7.41 -12.16 -11.52
C HIS A 91 -8.56 -12.44 -12.49
N ALA A 92 -8.98 -11.45 -13.24
CA ALA A 92 -9.99 -11.60 -14.29
C ALA A 92 -9.38 -11.40 -15.68
N ALA A 93 -9.90 -12.15 -16.66
CA ALA A 93 -9.55 -12.02 -18.05
C ALA A 93 -10.75 -11.41 -18.82
N VAL A 94 -10.52 -10.24 -19.42
CA VAL A 94 -11.53 -9.49 -20.15
C VAL A 94 -11.14 -9.41 -21.62
N VAL A 95 -11.98 -9.93 -22.52
CA VAL A 95 -11.81 -9.79 -23.98
C VAL A 95 -12.43 -8.47 -24.39
N PRO A 96 -11.68 -7.48 -24.93
CA PRO A 96 -12.16 -6.12 -25.12
C PRO A 96 -12.99 -6.00 -26.43
N ILE A 97 -14.15 -6.63 -26.45
CA ILE A 97 -15.08 -6.55 -27.56
C ILE A 97 -16.08 -5.43 -27.29
N VAL A 98 -16.20 -4.52 -28.27
CA VAL A 98 -17.10 -3.37 -28.22
C VAL A 98 -17.97 -3.33 -29.44
N THR A 99 -19.19 -2.80 -29.29
CA THR A 99 -20.12 -2.53 -30.38
C THR A 99 -20.30 -1.03 -30.51
N GLY A 100 -20.27 -0.51 -31.71
CA GLY A 100 -20.50 0.92 -31.97
C GLY A 100 -19.57 1.52 -33.03
N GLU A 101 -19.63 2.84 -33.19
CA GLU A 101 -18.82 3.58 -34.13
C GLU A 101 -17.34 3.66 -33.68
N ARG A 102 -16.45 3.52 -34.66
CA ARG A 102 -15.00 3.71 -34.42
C ARG A 102 -14.72 5.18 -34.16
N ARG A 103 -13.98 5.49 -33.07
CA ARG A 103 -13.45 6.84 -32.87
C ARG A 103 -12.54 7.21 -34.05
N LYS A 104 -12.70 8.44 -34.58
CA LYS A 104 -11.79 8.97 -35.59
C LYS A 104 -10.44 9.22 -34.98
N ALA A 105 -9.36 8.74 -35.61
CA ALA A 105 -8.01 9.08 -35.20
C ALA A 105 -7.78 10.60 -35.33
N LYS A 106 -7.04 11.22 -34.38
CA LYS A 106 -6.75 12.67 -34.41
C LYS A 106 -6.15 13.17 -35.75
N LYS A 107 -5.35 12.33 -36.44
CA LYS A 107 -4.78 12.63 -37.78
C LYS A 107 -5.82 12.61 -38.89
N GLU A 108 -6.94 11.93 -38.73
CA GLU A 108 -8.00 11.87 -39.75
C GLU A 108 -8.95 13.09 -39.72
N GLN A 109 -8.83 13.93 -38.68
CA GLN A 109 -9.63 15.13 -38.49
C GLN A 109 -9.06 16.35 -39.24
N THR A 110 -7.77 16.32 -39.63
CA THR A 110 -7.06 17.47 -40.22
C THR A 110 -7.05 17.47 -41.76
N ASP A 111 -7.22 16.30 -42.39
CA ASP A 111 -7.24 16.17 -43.85
C ASP A 111 -8.66 15.92 -44.38
N GLY A 112 -9.31 16.96 -44.88
CA GLY A 112 -10.69 16.98 -45.36
C GLY A 112 -11.00 16.09 -46.59
N LYS A 113 -10.19 15.09 -46.92
CA LYS A 113 -10.30 14.31 -48.17
C LYS A 113 -10.75 12.85 -48.08
N ARG A 114 -10.99 12.28 -46.89
CA ARG A 114 -11.51 10.91 -46.79
C ARG A 114 -12.91 10.89 -46.21
N LYS A 115 -13.92 10.75 -47.12
CA LYS A 115 -15.28 10.38 -46.73
C LYS A 115 -15.29 8.97 -46.16
N TYR A 116 -15.14 8.85 -44.80
CA TYR A 116 -15.41 7.59 -44.15
C TYR A 116 -16.91 7.30 -44.21
N ARG A 117 -17.30 6.16 -44.81
CA ARG A 117 -18.63 5.61 -44.60
C ARG A 117 -18.83 5.35 -43.12
N LYS A 118 -19.80 6.00 -42.49
CA LYS A 118 -20.25 5.65 -41.14
C LYS A 118 -20.59 4.16 -41.14
N LYS A 119 -19.76 3.34 -40.48
CA LYS A 119 -20.11 1.96 -40.20
C LYS A 119 -20.83 1.96 -38.84
N THR A 120 -22.16 1.99 -38.93
CA THR A 120 -23.04 1.86 -37.78
C THR A 120 -22.90 0.46 -37.18
N ASN A 121 -22.72 0.39 -35.85
CA ASN A 121 -22.82 -0.83 -35.01
C ASN A 121 -21.96 -2.04 -35.42
N SER A 122 -20.71 -1.85 -35.77
CA SER A 122 -19.80 -2.98 -35.99
C SER A 122 -19.23 -3.50 -34.69
N VAL A 123 -19.32 -4.82 -34.52
CA VAL A 123 -18.58 -5.54 -33.44
C VAL A 123 -17.10 -5.53 -33.77
N ARG A 124 -16.27 -5.12 -32.81
CA ARG A 124 -14.82 -5.03 -32.99
C ARG A 124 -14.05 -5.30 -31.71
N LEU A 125 -12.84 -5.77 -31.86
CA LEU A 125 -11.86 -5.88 -30.78
C LEU A 125 -11.14 -4.53 -30.61
N CYS A 126 -11.30 -3.85 -29.46
CA CYS A 126 -10.71 -2.55 -29.19
C CYS A 126 -10.51 -2.32 -27.70
N ALA A 127 -9.29 -2.52 -27.23
CA ALA A 127 -8.95 -2.28 -25.83
C ALA A 127 -9.02 -0.78 -25.46
N ASP A 128 -8.60 0.12 -26.36
CA ASP A 128 -8.54 1.57 -26.09
C ASP A 128 -9.91 2.20 -25.81
N ASP A 129 -11.00 1.60 -26.36
CA ASP A 129 -12.35 2.09 -26.09
C ASP A 129 -12.82 1.77 -24.67
N LEU A 130 -12.35 0.65 -24.10
CA LEU A 130 -12.67 0.23 -22.73
C LEU A 130 -11.65 0.72 -21.71
N PHE A 131 -10.37 0.71 -22.05
CA PHE A 131 -9.26 0.98 -21.12
C PHE A 131 -8.51 2.25 -21.54
N ASN A 132 -9.17 3.39 -21.51
CA ASN A 132 -8.54 4.71 -21.66
C ASN A 132 -8.44 5.42 -20.30
N ARG A 133 -7.68 6.52 -20.25
CA ARG A 133 -7.45 7.27 -19.01
C ARG A 133 -8.74 7.67 -18.29
N GLN A 134 -9.76 8.07 -19.03
CA GLN A 134 -11.04 8.52 -18.44
C GLN A 134 -11.83 7.35 -17.88
N THR A 135 -11.93 6.25 -18.63
CA THR A 135 -12.64 5.04 -18.19
C THR A 135 -11.94 4.39 -17.00
N LEU A 136 -10.60 4.35 -16.97
CA LEU A 136 -9.85 3.82 -15.84
C LEU A 136 -10.14 4.60 -14.54
N VAL A 137 -10.15 5.93 -14.59
CA VAL A 137 -10.53 6.76 -13.43
C VAL A 137 -11.96 6.43 -12.97
N ALA A 138 -12.90 6.36 -13.93
CA ALA A 138 -14.29 6.04 -13.63
C ALA A 138 -14.46 4.62 -13.05
N TYR A 139 -13.66 3.64 -13.48
CA TYR A 139 -13.69 2.28 -12.94
C TYR A 139 -13.24 2.25 -11.48
N HIS A 140 -12.17 2.95 -11.14
CA HIS A 140 -11.73 3.08 -9.74
C HIS A 140 -12.80 3.73 -8.85
N ASP A 141 -13.43 4.83 -9.32
CA ASP A 141 -14.48 5.51 -8.58
C ASP A 141 -15.72 4.62 -8.39
N ASN A 142 -16.10 3.90 -9.44
CA ASN A 142 -17.28 3.04 -9.43
C ASN A 142 -17.06 1.79 -8.58
N TYR A 143 -15.90 1.13 -8.73
CA TYR A 143 -15.55 -0.06 -7.95
C TYR A 143 -15.51 0.27 -6.45
N ALA A 144 -14.82 1.34 -6.06
CA ALA A 144 -14.76 1.76 -4.66
C ALA A 144 -16.16 2.03 -4.07
N ARG A 145 -17.07 2.63 -4.84
CA ARG A 145 -18.45 2.87 -4.39
C ARG A 145 -19.22 1.56 -4.15
N VAL A 146 -19.07 0.58 -5.04
CA VAL A 146 -19.75 -0.72 -4.91
C VAL A 146 -19.17 -1.52 -3.75
N MET A 147 -17.85 -1.44 -3.55
CA MET A 147 -17.13 -2.20 -2.52
C MET A 147 -17.05 -1.49 -1.16
N ALA A 148 -17.62 -0.28 -1.04
CA ALA A 148 -17.64 0.49 0.22
C ALA A 148 -18.28 -0.27 1.39
N LYS A 149 -19.23 -1.18 1.11
CA LYS A 149 -19.87 -2.02 2.13
C LYS A 149 -18.90 -2.99 2.82
N TYR A 150 -17.78 -3.30 2.18
CA TYR A 150 -16.69 -4.11 2.74
C TYR A 150 -15.60 -3.26 3.41
N GLY A 151 -15.77 -1.92 3.48
CA GLY A 151 -14.77 -1.00 4.01
C GLY A 151 -13.72 -0.56 2.99
N LEU A 152 -13.74 -1.10 1.76
CA LEU A 152 -12.77 -0.74 0.74
C LEU A 152 -12.95 0.70 0.27
N GLN A 153 -11.84 1.42 0.24
CA GLN A 153 -11.79 2.81 -0.18
C GLN A 153 -11.07 2.96 -1.53
N ARG A 154 -11.38 4.04 -2.21
CA ARG A 154 -10.67 4.40 -3.43
C ARG A 154 -9.23 4.79 -3.10
N GLY A 155 -8.27 4.28 -3.86
CA GLY A 155 -6.89 4.74 -3.79
C GLY A 155 -6.75 6.24 -4.06
N VAL A 156 -5.67 6.85 -3.56
CA VAL A 156 -5.41 8.30 -3.63
C VAL A 156 -5.35 8.77 -5.08
N ARG A 157 -6.18 9.77 -5.43
CA ARG A 157 -6.16 10.40 -6.76
C ARG A 157 -4.87 11.18 -6.95
N GLY A 158 -4.20 10.96 -8.09
CA GLY A 158 -2.95 11.67 -8.39
C GLY A 158 -1.76 11.18 -7.58
N SER A 159 -1.85 10.01 -6.94
CA SER A 159 -0.71 9.38 -6.27
C SER A 159 0.51 9.37 -7.20
N GLU A 160 1.66 9.77 -6.70
CA GLU A 160 2.94 9.69 -7.39
C GLU A 160 3.48 8.25 -7.49
N ALA A 161 2.79 7.29 -6.88
CA ALA A 161 3.12 5.88 -6.97
C ALA A 161 3.18 5.45 -8.44
N ARG A 162 4.38 5.07 -8.89
CA ARG A 162 4.62 4.59 -10.24
C ARG A 162 4.63 3.08 -10.24
N HIS A 163 4.14 2.50 -11.33
CA HIS A 163 4.31 1.07 -11.55
C HIS A 163 5.81 0.77 -11.69
N THR A 164 6.36 0.12 -10.68
CA THR A 164 7.74 -0.37 -10.71
C THR A 164 7.75 -1.85 -11.08
N THR A 165 8.78 -2.31 -11.77
CA THR A 165 8.95 -3.76 -11.97
C THR A 165 9.18 -4.44 -10.64
N THR A 166 8.78 -5.70 -10.49
CA THR A 166 8.99 -6.51 -9.28
C THR A 166 10.47 -6.47 -8.85
N MET A 167 11.41 -6.57 -9.79
CA MET A 167 12.84 -6.47 -9.49
C MET A 167 13.24 -5.10 -8.93
N GLN A 168 12.69 -4.01 -9.47
CA GLN A 168 12.97 -2.67 -8.99
C GLN A 168 12.38 -2.46 -7.59
N TYR A 169 11.15 -2.92 -7.36
CA TYR A 169 10.49 -2.88 -6.06
C TYR A 169 11.33 -3.57 -4.97
N TYR A 170 11.83 -4.80 -5.24
CA TYR A 170 12.66 -5.52 -4.27
C TYR A 170 14.01 -4.84 -4.02
N ARG A 171 14.62 -4.21 -5.04
CA ARG A 171 15.85 -3.43 -4.86
C ARG A 171 15.62 -2.21 -3.97
N ASP A 172 14.52 -1.50 -4.19
CA ASP A 172 14.19 -0.30 -3.43
C ASP A 172 13.79 -0.66 -2.00
N LEU A 173 13.06 -1.76 -1.80
CA LEU A 173 12.72 -2.32 -0.50
C LEU A 173 13.99 -2.72 0.28
N LYS A 174 14.94 -3.41 -0.36
CA LYS A 174 16.21 -3.79 0.26
C LYS A 174 17.00 -2.57 0.71
N LYS A 175 17.09 -1.53 -0.12
CA LYS A 175 17.77 -0.27 0.25
C LYS A 175 17.11 0.40 1.44
N LYS A 176 15.77 0.46 1.48
CA LYS A 176 15.04 1.02 2.62
C LYS A 176 15.32 0.23 3.89
N ASN A 177 15.31 -1.09 3.83
CA ASN A 177 15.63 -1.92 4.99
C ASN A 177 17.07 -1.69 5.48
N GLU A 178 18.05 -1.60 4.59
CA GLU A 178 19.44 -1.29 4.94
C GLU A 178 19.57 0.07 5.65
N VAL A 179 18.82 1.09 5.20
CA VAL A 179 18.78 2.41 5.83
C VAL A 179 18.15 2.31 7.22
N LEU A 180 16.96 1.70 7.33
CA LEU A 180 16.26 1.52 8.61
C LEU A 180 17.10 0.72 9.63
N GLU A 181 17.77 -0.34 9.20
CA GLU A 181 18.68 -1.11 10.06
C GLU A 181 19.84 -0.25 10.59
N THR A 182 20.39 0.64 9.75
CA THR A 182 21.48 1.54 10.19
C THR A 182 20.96 2.61 11.14
N GLU A 183 19.78 3.19 10.90
CA GLU A 183 19.13 4.17 11.77
C GLU A 183 18.76 3.55 13.12
N THR A 184 18.14 2.39 13.13
CA THR A 184 17.80 1.64 14.34
C THR A 184 19.04 1.35 15.17
N ARG A 185 20.16 0.94 14.55
CA ARG A 185 21.42 0.72 15.25
C ARG A 185 21.95 2.00 15.89
N LEU A 186 21.96 3.11 15.17
CA LEU A 186 22.42 4.40 15.68
C LEU A 186 21.55 4.90 16.85
N LEU A 187 20.23 4.74 16.77
CA LEU A 187 19.33 5.07 17.88
C LEU A 187 19.61 4.19 19.10
N GLN A 188 19.86 2.91 18.88
CA GLN A 188 20.19 1.97 19.94
C GLN A 188 21.53 2.31 20.62
N GLU A 189 22.55 2.72 19.87
CA GLU A 189 23.84 3.20 20.40
C GLU A 189 23.61 4.47 21.22
N LYS A 190 22.89 5.47 20.73
CA LYS A 190 22.57 6.70 21.49
C LYS A 190 21.80 6.42 22.79
N LYS A 191 20.84 5.50 22.72
CA LYS A 191 20.06 5.07 23.88
C LYS A 191 20.97 4.43 24.94
N THR A 192 21.89 3.54 24.53
CA THR A 192 22.82 2.89 25.46
C THR A 192 23.80 3.89 26.10
N GLU A 193 24.29 4.87 25.31
CA GLU A 193 25.12 5.96 25.83
C GLU A 193 24.37 6.80 26.88
N ALA A 194 23.16 7.23 26.58
CA ALA A 194 22.31 8.00 27.48
C ALA A 194 21.99 7.21 28.78
N GLN A 195 21.73 5.91 28.66
CA GLN A 195 21.52 5.04 29.83
C GLN A 195 22.75 4.92 30.70
N GLU A 196 23.95 4.83 30.12
CA GLU A 196 25.21 4.77 30.88
C GLU A 196 25.49 6.10 31.55
N GLU A 197 25.29 7.25 30.89
CA GLU A 197 25.39 8.58 31.51
C GLU A 197 24.40 8.73 32.67
N LEU A 198 23.15 8.31 32.48
CA LEU A 198 22.16 8.33 33.57
C LEU A 198 22.57 7.48 34.75
N ARG A 199 23.17 6.30 34.52
CA ARG A 199 23.71 5.44 35.56
C ARG A 199 24.83 6.12 36.35
N GLN A 200 25.75 6.80 35.64
CA GLN A 200 26.85 7.54 36.27
C GLN A 200 26.32 8.70 37.14
N VAL A 201 25.39 9.51 36.60
CA VAL A 201 24.77 10.62 37.34
C VAL A 201 24.03 10.12 38.59
N LYS A 202 23.28 9.01 38.47
CA LYS A 202 22.61 8.38 39.62
C LYS A 202 23.60 7.90 40.67
N ALA A 203 24.77 7.36 40.27
CA ALA A 203 25.81 6.96 41.17
C ALA A 203 26.47 8.16 41.89
N GLU A 204 26.71 9.28 41.17
CA GLU A 204 27.23 10.53 41.76
C GLU A 204 26.24 11.12 42.79
N ILE A 205 24.95 11.20 42.44
CA ILE A 205 23.89 11.65 43.37
C ILE A 205 23.90 10.80 44.64
N ARG A 206 24.05 9.48 44.50
CA ARG A 206 24.07 8.56 45.65
C ARG A 206 25.27 8.79 46.52
N THR A 207 26.46 8.98 45.94
CA THR A 207 27.71 9.27 46.72
C THR A 207 27.66 10.63 47.36
N ASP A 208 27.10 11.65 46.72
CA ASP A 208 26.98 12.99 47.30
C ASP A 208 25.94 13.03 48.43
N LYS A 209 24.80 12.30 48.30
CA LYS A 209 23.84 12.12 49.40
C LYS A 209 24.46 11.41 50.60
N LEU A 210 25.30 10.40 50.38
CA LEU A 210 26.02 9.73 51.46
C LEU A 210 27.06 10.65 52.17
N LYS A 211 27.77 11.48 51.39
CA LYS A 211 28.70 12.48 51.94
C LYS A 211 27.97 13.54 52.75
N CYS A 212 26.85 14.07 52.26
CA CYS A 212 26.02 15.02 53.00
C CYS A 212 25.50 14.41 54.31
N ALA A 213 24.99 13.19 54.30
CA ALA A 213 24.52 12.49 55.49
C ALA A 213 25.67 12.22 56.51
N ALA A 214 26.88 11.92 56.02
CA ALA A 214 28.05 11.74 56.86
C ALA A 214 28.55 13.09 57.47
N THR A 215 28.38 14.19 56.70
CA THR A 215 28.74 15.54 57.17
C THR A 215 27.75 16.05 58.21
N ASP A 216 26.44 15.80 57.98
CA ASP A 216 25.36 16.19 58.91
C ASP A 216 25.48 15.44 60.26
N THR A 217 25.96 14.20 60.26
CA THR A 217 26.27 13.48 61.48
C THR A 217 27.56 13.98 62.19
N ALA A 218 28.54 14.53 61.43
CA ALA A 218 29.75 15.12 61.96
C ALA A 218 29.54 16.58 62.39
N THR A 219 28.63 17.34 61.75
CA THR A 219 28.34 18.75 62.08
C THR A 219 27.28 18.93 63.14
N ALA A 220 26.61 17.85 63.59
CA ALA A 220 25.83 17.91 64.83
C ALA A 220 26.72 18.20 66.05
N LEU A 221 28.05 18.19 65.87
CA LEU A 221 29.07 18.53 66.92
C LEU A 221 29.83 19.84 66.66
N ALA A 222 29.63 20.53 65.51
CA ALA A 222 30.30 21.82 65.23
C ALA A 222 29.41 22.70 64.35
N SER A 223 28.86 23.72 65.00
CA SER A 223 27.95 24.71 64.45
C SER A 223 28.45 25.46 63.18
N SER A 224 27.54 25.60 62.23
CA SER A 224 27.33 26.78 61.34
C SER A 224 28.44 27.23 60.40
N VAL A 225 28.75 26.56 59.32
CA VAL A 225 29.25 27.24 58.07
C VAL A 225 29.17 26.37 56.79
N GLY A 226 28.73 25.10 56.84
CA GLY A 226 28.87 24.12 55.72
C GLY A 226 27.75 24.02 54.70
N SER A 227 26.60 24.69 54.85
CA SER A 227 25.38 24.36 54.07
C SER A 227 25.24 25.01 52.65
N LEU A 228 26.22 25.86 52.25
CA LEU A 228 26.07 26.63 50.99
C LEU A 228 26.74 26.02 49.77
N PHE A 229 27.64 25.07 49.90
CA PHE A 229 28.40 24.50 48.78
C PHE A 229 27.84 23.17 48.20
N GLY A 230 27.07 22.40 48.97
CA GLY A 230 26.53 21.10 48.55
C GLY A 230 25.23 21.19 47.75
N SER A 231 24.41 22.22 47.98
CA SER A 231 23.08 22.32 47.40
C SER A 231 23.07 22.65 45.88
N GLY A 232 24.05 23.40 45.39
CA GLY A 232 24.16 23.76 43.98
C GLY A 232 24.53 22.58 43.07
N ARG A 233 25.50 21.76 43.51
CA ARG A 233 25.95 20.59 42.78
C ARG A 233 24.87 19.49 42.78
N MET A 234 24.18 19.28 43.87
CA MET A 234 23.09 18.33 43.97
C MET A 234 21.94 18.70 43.03
N LYS A 235 21.53 19.98 43.02
CA LYS A 235 20.49 20.47 42.09
C LYS A 235 20.90 20.36 40.64
N SER A 236 22.19 20.56 40.30
CA SER A 236 22.67 20.38 38.92
C SER A 236 22.66 18.93 38.47
N LEU A 237 23.00 18.00 39.35
CA LEU A 237 22.95 16.55 39.07
C LEU A 237 21.50 16.04 38.97
N GLU A 238 20.59 16.56 39.79
CA GLU A 238 19.15 16.24 39.69
C GLU A 238 18.56 16.72 38.37
N ARG A 239 18.84 17.93 37.94
CA ARG A 239 18.41 18.44 36.60
C ARG A 239 18.98 17.58 35.48
N ARG A 240 20.27 17.25 35.51
CA ARG A 240 20.87 16.40 34.48
C ARG A 240 20.29 14.99 34.47
N ASN A 241 19.86 14.46 35.61
CA ASN A 241 19.14 13.19 35.69
C ASN A 241 17.76 13.28 35.03
N GLU A 242 17.02 14.36 35.25
CA GLU A 242 15.74 14.61 34.60
C GLU A 242 15.92 14.76 33.09
N ASP A 243 16.84 15.59 32.61
CA ASP A 243 17.13 15.77 31.19
C ASP A 243 17.52 14.47 30.49
N LEU A 244 18.30 13.59 31.14
CA LEU A 244 18.67 12.29 30.57
C LEU A 244 17.51 11.29 30.55
N GLN A 245 16.59 11.36 31.51
CA GLN A 245 15.37 10.53 31.48
C GLN A 245 14.45 10.94 30.34
N ASP A 246 14.23 12.24 30.15
CA ASP A 246 13.41 12.77 29.07
C ASP A 246 14.01 12.39 27.71
N ARG A 247 15.32 12.50 27.54
CA ARG A 247 16.01 12.11 26.31
C ARG A 247 15.91 10.62 26.00
N ILE A 248 15.94 9.75 27.02
CA ILE A 248 15.72 8.30 26.83
C ILE A 248 14.30 8.04 26.36
N LEU A 249 13.29 8.73 26.90
CA LEU A 249 11.90 8.60 26.48
C LEU A 249 11.72 9.06 25.02
N GLU A 250 12.31 10.20 24.63
CA GLU A 250 12.30 10.68 23.25
C GLU A 250 12.90 9.64 22.29
N LEU A 251 14.06 9.06 22.62
CA LEU A 251 14.71 8.04 21.81
C LEU A 251 13.89 6.74 21.74
N GLU A 252 13.13 6.39 22.77
CA GLU A 252 12.21 5.25 22.76
C GLU A 252 10.99 5.49 21.86
N ASP A 253 10.47 6.73 21.83
CA ASP A 253 9.36 7.10 20.96
C ASP A 253 9.80 7.21 19.51
N GLU A 254 11.00 7.77 19.23
CA GLU A 254 11.59 7.76 17.88
C GLU A 254 11.75 6.33 17.36
N ALA A 255 12.36 5.44 18.15
CA ALA A 255 12.55 4.04 17.77
C ALA A 255 11.21 3.32 17.49
N ARG A 256 10.16 3.63 18.28
CA ARG A 256 8.83 3.05 18.10
C ARG A 256 8.12 3.58 16.86
N SER A 257 8.37 4.84 16.47
CA SER A 257 7.77 5.43 15.25
C SER A 257 8.39 4.90 13.96
N GLU A 258 9.62 4.38 14.01
CA GLU A 258 10.29 3.78 12.83
C GLU A 258 9.96 2.29 12.63
N GLU A 259 9.36 1.62 13.63
CA GLU A 259 8.90 0.22 13.54
C GLU A 259 7.50 0.08 12.87
N HIS A 260 6.80 1.17 12.58
CA HIS A 260 5.47 1.21 11.95
C HIS A 260 5.56 1.79 10.54
#